data_e305987caea8abe3ef5becc5c7d8c831
#
_entry.id   e305987caea8abe3ef5becc5c7d8c831
#
_cell.length_a   1.000
_cell.length_b   1.000
_cell.length_c   1.000
_cell.angle_alpha   90.00
_cell.angle_beta   90.00
_cell.angle_gamma   90.00
#
_symmetry.space_group_name_H-M   'P 1'
#
loop_
_entity.id
_entity.type
_entity.pdbx_description
1 polymer ?
#
loop_
_entity_poly.entity_id
_entity_poly.type
_entity_poly.pdbx_seq_one_letter_code
_entity_poly.pdbx_strand_id
1 'polypeptide(L)'
;QSFIKSLPNWDSKDNKGKWFNVEKDLFCFNSDKFGYYPDTICFLPRELNDAIQLDHEGQRTVNKGLPVGVTKDGSRYKAQISVNGKPKYLGSGTIEECKELYKQAKVSRLEELISIWSPALPEKVIKQLHLFVSHLKAF
;
A
#
# COMPACT_ATOMS: atom_id res chain seq x y z
N GLN A 1 -3.60 -3.63 25.64
CA GLN A 1 -2.35 -3.24 25.00
C GLN A 1 -1.28 -4.32 25.14
N SER A 2 -1.53 -5.30 25.97
CA SER A 2 -0.57 -6.40 26.14
C SER A 2 -0.39 -7.22 24.87
N PHE A 3 -1.47 -7.47 24.11
CA PHE A 3 -1.32 -8.26 22.90
C PHE A 3 -0.53 -7.50 21.81
N ILE A 4 -0.59 -6.18 21.81
CA ILE A 4 0.17 -5.37 20.86
C ILE A 4 1.66 -5.55 21.10
N LYS A 5 2.08 -5.52 22.37
CA LYS A 5 3.49 -5.72 22.72
C LYS A 5 4.00 -7.13 22.46
N SER A 6 3.09 -8.11 22.35
CA SER A 6 3.45 -9.48 22.03
C SER A 6 3.62 -9.74 20.53
N LEU A 7 3.25 -8.77 19.69
CA LEU A 7 3.33 -8.93 18.25
C LEU A 7 4.76 -8.69 17.73
N PRO A 8 5.16 -9.41 16.68
CA PRO A 8 6.48 -9.17 16.09
C PRO A 8 6.64 -7.72 15.63
N ASN A 9 7.81 -7.19 15.78
CA ASN A 9 8.20 -5.86 15.30
C ASN A 9 7.49 -4.69 16.00
N TRP A 10 6.83 -4.91 17.15
CA TRP A 10 6.17 -3.81 17.87
C TRP A 10 7.16 -2.71 18.27
N ASP A 11 8.43 -3.08 18.50
CA ASP A 11 9.49 -2.15 18.90
C ASP A 11 10.58 -1.99 17.84
N SER A 12 10.30 -2.38 16.60
CA SER A 12 11.27 -2.25 15.51
C SER A 12 11.28 -0.84 14.93
N LYS A 13 12.43 -0.46 14.38
CA LYS A 13 12.60 0.81 13.70
C LYS A 13 13.07 0.59 12.27
N ASP A 14 12.68 1.52 11.38
CA ASP A 14 13.14 1.48 10.00
C ASP A 14 14.55 2.06 9.88
N ASN A 15 15.07 2.15 8.66
CA ASN A 15 16.42 2.64 8.40
C ASN A 15 16.59 4.15 8.66
N LYS A 16 15.50 4.87 8.96
CA LYS A 16 15.52 6.28 9.33
C LYS A 16 15.33 6.48 10.82
N GLY A 17 15.32 5.41 11.60
CA GLY A 17 15.12 5.47 13.03
C GLY A 17 13.68 5.67 13.48
N LYS A 18 12.71 5.51 12.59
CA LYS A 18 11.29 5.64 12.90
C LYS A 18 10.71 4.29 13.32
N TRP A 19 9.80 4.31 14.31
CA TRP A 19 9.11 3.10 14.74
C TRP A 19 8.25 2.52 13.61
N PHE A 20 8.13 1.20 13.56
CA PHE A 20 7.20 0.55 12.64
C PHE A 20 5.77 0.97 12.98
N ASN A 21 4.95 1.10 11.94
CA ASN A 21 3.55 1.47 12.09
C ASN A 21 2.68 0.25 12.35
N VAL A 22 1.63 0.44 13.15
CA VAL A 22 0.59 -0.58 13.30
C VAL A 22 -0.21 -0.64 11.99
N GLU A 23 -0.39 -1.85 11.46
CA GLU A 23 -1.17 -2.08 10.26
C GLU A 23 -2.25 -3.12 10.52
N LYS A 24 -3.49 -2.79 10.22
CA LYS A 24 -4.62 -3.68 10.45
C LYS A 24 -5.30 -4.17 9.16
N ASP A 25 -5.09 -3.48 8.06
CA ASP A 25 -5.81 -3.76 6.82
C ASP A 25 -5.20 -4.90 6.01
N LEU A 26 -3.92 -5.17 6.19
CA LEU A 26 -3.23 -6.21 5.43
C LEU A 26 -3.88 -7.58 5.58
N PHE A 27 -4.33 -7.92 6.78
CA PHE A 27 -4.98 -9.21 7.05
C PHE A 27 -6.49 -9.18 6.89
N CYS A 28 -7.04 -8.03 6.49
CA CYS A 28 -8.49 -7.85 6.35
C CYS A 28 -8.96 -7.59 4.93
N PHE A 29 -8.05 -7.37 3.97
CA PHE A 29 -8.45 -6.91 2.64
C PHE A 29 -9.36 -7.91 1.91
N ASN A 30 -9.30 -9.20 2.28
CA ASN A 30 -10.13 -10.25 1.69
C ASN A 30 -10.97 -10.97 2.74
N SER A 31 -11.34 -10.28 3.82
CA SER A 31 -12.07 -10.83 4.95
C SER A 31 -13.12 -9.84 5.43
N ASP A 32 -14.12 -10.34 6.13
CA ASP A 32 -15.16 -9.50 6.77
C ASP A 32 -14.71 -8.95 8.12
N LYS A 33 -13.54 -9.35 8.59
CA LYS A 33 -13.05 -8.98 9.91
C LYS A 33 -12.17 -7.73 9.82
N PHE A 34 -12.62 -6.63 10.38
CA PHE A 34 -11.91 -5.36 10.38
C PHE A 34 -11.64 -4.90 11.81
N GLY A 35 -10.54 -4.17 12.00
CA GLY A 35 -10.19 -3.58 13.28
C GLY A 35 -8.92 -4.16 13.87
N TYR A 36 -8.67 -3.84 15.12
CA TYR A 36 -7.43 -4.22 15.82
C TYR A 36 -7.63 -5.51 16.61
N TYR A 37 -7.55 -6.63 15.91
CA TYR A 37 -7.63 -7.96 16.52
C TYR A 37 -6.24 -8.62 16.47
N PRO A 38 -5.92 -9.52 17.40
CA PRO A 38 -4.59 -10.14 17.44
C PRO A 38 -4.20 -10.85 16.15
N ASP A 39 -5.16 -11.36 15.39
CA ASP A 39 -4.88 -12.07 14.14
C ASP A 39 -4.97 -11.17 12.90
N THR A 40 -5.28 -9.88 13.07
CA THR A 40 -5.43 -8.98 11.92
C THR A 40 -4.45 -7.81 11.91
N ILE A 41 -3.67 -7.61 12.96
CA ILE A 41 -2.73 -6.49 12.99
C ILE A 41 -1.28 -6.98 12.93
N CYS A 42 -0.44 -6.12 12.38
CA CYS A 42 1.00 -6.34 12.35
C CYS A 42 1.71 -5.01 12.36
N PHE A 43 3.03 -5.03 12.48
CA PHE A 43 3.83 -3.81 12.45
C PHE A 43 4.67 -3.81 11.18
N LEU A 44 4.63 -2.71 10.44
CA LEU A 44 5.35 -2.56 9.17
C LEU A 44 6.17 -1.27 9.17
N PRO A 45 7.30 -1.24 8.44
CA PRO A 45 7.98 0.02 8.18
C PRO A 45 7.00 0.99 7.51
N ARG A 46 7.15 2.27 7.77
CA ARG A 46 6.23 3.29 7.27
C ARG A 46 6.06 3.24 5.75
N GLU A 47 7.17 3.12 5.01
CA GLU A 47 7.08 3.10 3.55
C GLU A 47 6.29 1.92 3.01
N LEU A 48 6.40 0.76 3.67
CA LEU A 48 5.63 -0.42 3.29
C LEU A 48 4.17 -0.26 3.70
N ASN A 49 3.92 0.27 4.89
CA ASN A 49 2.57 0.54 5.36
C ASN A 49 1.84 1.50 4.42
N ASP A 50 2.51 2.55 3.99
CA ASP A 50 1.91 3.52 3.06
C ASP A 50 1.63 2.88 1.70
N ALA A 51 2.51 1.99 1.24
CA ALA A 51 2.36 1.34 -0.06
C ALA A 51 1.19 0.36 -0.12
N ILE A 52 0.79 -0.22 1.02
CA ILE A 52 -0.33 -1.16 1.05
C ILE A 52 -1.67 -0.51 1.39
N GLN A 53 -1.72 0.82 1.55
CA GLN A 53 -2.98 1.49 1.80
C GLN A 53 -3.96 1.18 0.68
N LEU A 54 -5.19 0.83 1.05
CA LEU A 54 -6.25 0.60 0.08
C LEU A 54 -6.68 1.96 -0.49
N ASP A 55 -6.65 2.06 -1.80
CA ASP A 55 -7.06 3.26 -2.49
C ASP A 55 -8.58 3.27 -2.64
N HIS A 56 -9.22 4.32 -2.18
CA HIS A 56 -10.65 4.49 -2.27
C HIS A 56 -10.97 5.59 -3.29
N GLU A 57 -11.60 5.20 -4.37
CA GLU A 57 -12.00 6.14 -5.41
C GLU A 57 -12.95 7.20 -4.83
N GLY A 58 -12.77 8.43 -5.25
CA GLY A 58 -13.66 9.51 -4.88
C GLY A 58 -13.47 10.09 -3.50
N GLN A 59 -12.54 9.58 -2.71
CA GLN A 59 -12.27 10.12 -1.38
C GLN A 59 -11.62 11.49 -1.40
N ARG A 60 -10.86 11.78 -2.44
CA ARG A 60 -10.17 13.06 -2.55
C ARG A 60 -10.99 14.01 -3.41
N THR A 61 -11.26 15.19 -2.89
CA THR A 61 -12.05 16.21 -3.60
C THR A 61 -11.42 16.58 -4.94
N VAL A 62 -10.11 16.53 -5.05
CA VAL A 62 -9.40 16.88 -6.28
C VAL A 62 -9.59 15.87 -7.40
N ASN A 63 -9.89 14.60 -7.06
CA ASN A 63 -10.03 13.55 -8.07
C ASN A 63 -11.46 13.35 -8.57
N LYS A 64 -12.46 13.78 -7.84
CA LYS A 64 -13.88 13.81 -8.25
C LYS A 64 -14.33 12.65 -9.15
N GLY A 65 -14.24 11.44 -8.64
CA GLY A 65 -14.71 10.26 -9.38
C GLY A 65 -13.68 9.62 -10.30
N LEU A 66 -12.49 10.18 -10.41
CA LEU A 66 -11.41 9.53 -11.15
C LEU A 66 -10.73 8.46 -10.28
N PRO A 67 -10.15 7.43 -10.90
CA PRO A 67 -9.37 6.43 -10.14
C PRO A 67 -8.21 7.09 -9.41
N VAL A 68 -7.77 6.49 -8.31
CA VAL A 68 -6.61 6.98 -7.57
C VAL A 68 -5.39 7.00 -8.49
N GLY A 69 -4.60 8.07 -8.40
CA GLY A 69 -3.42 8.23 -9.23
C GLY A 69 -3.69 8.80 -10.61
N VAL A 70 -4.95 9.00 -10.97
CA VAL A 70 -5.34 9.54 -12.27
C VAL A 70 -5.90 10.95 -12.10
N THR A 71 -5.36 11.91 -12.83
CA THR A 71 -5.84 13.29 -12.83
C THR A 71 -6.04 13.78 -14.26
N LYS A 72 -6.89 14.77 -14.41
CA LYS A 72 -7.14 15.36 -15.73
C LYS A 72 -6.01 16.29 -16.13
N ASP A 73 -5.60 16.22 -17.39
CA ASP A 73 -4.52 17.05 -17.94
C ASP A 73 -4.95 17.54 -19.32
N GLY A 74 -5.65 18.67 -19.35
CA GLY A 74 -6.24 19.20 -20.60
C GLY A 74 -7.32 18.27 -21.12
N SER A 75 -7.18 17.82 -22.37
CA SER A 75 -8.12 16.87 -22.98
C SER A 75 -7.77 15.42 -22.70
N ARG A 76 -6.68 15.16 -22.00
CA ARG A 76 -6.22 13.81 -21.67
C ARG A 76 -6.14 13.64 -20.17
N TYR A 77 -5.64 12.49 -19.75
CA TYR A 77 -5.44 12.16 -18.33
C TYR A 77 -3.98 11.80 -18.12
N LYS A 78 -3.51 11.96 -16.89
CA LYS A 78 -2.15 11.56 -16.53
C LYS A 78 -2.18 10.67 -15.30
N ALA A 79 -1.20 9.77 -15.21
CA ALA A 79 -1.03 8.89 -14.08
C ALA A 79 0.18 9.32 -13.26
N GLN A 80 0.05 9.30 -11.95
CA GLN A 80 1.16 9.57 -11.02
C GLN A 80 1.02 8.68 -9.80
N ILE A 81 2.15 8.41 -9.16
CA ILE A 81 2.21 7.68 -7.90
C ILE A 81 3.10 8.44 -6.94
N SER A 82 2.76 8.44 -5.65
CA SER A 82 3.61 9.05 -4.64
C SER A 82 4.68 8.06 -4.19
N VAL A 83 5.94 8.49 -4.24
CA VAL A 83 7.07 7.71 -3.74
C VAL A 83 7.79 8.58 -2.72
N ASN A 84 7.82 8.14 -1.47
CA ASN A 84 8.42 8.88 -0.36
C ASN A 84 7.89 10.32 -0.25
N GLY A 85 6.56 10.46 -0.41
CA GLY A 85 5.90 11.75 -0.32
C GLY A 85 6.02 12.65 -1.54
N LYS A 86 6.67 12.19 -2.60
CA LYS A 86 6.85 12.97 -3.83
C LYS A 86 6.09 12.33 -4.98
N PRO A 87 5.36 13.12 -5.79
CA PRO A 87 4.66 12.58 -6.95
C PRO A 87 5.66 12.19 -8.04
N LYS A 88 5.41 11.02 -8.65
CA LYS A 88 6.19 10.53 -9.78
C LYS A 88 5.24 10.37 -10.96
N TYR A 89 5.55 11.06 -12.05
CA TYR A 89 4.77 10.98 -13.28
C TYR A 89 5.00 9.63 -13.97
N LEU A 90 3.92 8.97 -14.39
CA LEU A 90 3.97 7.64 -15.00
C LEU A 90 3.66 7.65 -16.49
N GLY A 91 2.85 8.60 -16.95
CA GLY A 91 2.44 8.68 -18.34
C GLY A 91 1.07 9.33 -18.48
N SER A 92 0.62 9.47 -19.73
CA SER A 92 -0.67 10.08 -20.02
C SER A 92 -1.43 9.25 -21.05
N GLY A 93 -2.75 9.48 -21.13
CA GLY A 93 -3.60 8.75 -22.06
C GLY A 93 -5.04 8.79 -21.63
N THR A 94 -5.78 7.73 -21.92
CA THR A 94 -7.16 7.58 -21.46
C THR A 94 -7.18 7.23 -19.97
N ILE A 95 -8.37 7.31 -19.35
CA ILE A 95 -8.52 6.91 -17.94
C ILE A 95 -8.07 5.47 -17.73
N GLU A 96 -8.46 4.55 -18.62
CA GLU A 96 -8.10 3.14 -18.51
C GLU A 96 -6.60 2.92 -18.64
N GLU A 97 -5.95 3.62 -19.57
CA GLU A 97 -4.50 3.53 -19.72
C GLU A 97 -3.78 4.05 -18.47
N CYS A 98 -4.24 5.17 -17.92
CA CYS A 98 -3.66 5.73 -16.71
C CYS A 98 -3.87 4.83 -15.49
N LYS A 99 -5.05 4.23 -15.39
CA LYS A 99 -5.37 3.28 -14.32
C LYS A 99 -4.42 2.09 -14.34
N GLU A 100 -4.14 1.58 -15.52
CA GLU A 100 -3.21 0.44 -15.68
C GLU A 100 -1.78 0.84 -15.35
N LEU A 101 -1.35 2.03 -15.76
CA LEU A 101 -0.02 2.55 -15.41
C LEU A 101 0.16 2.64 -13.90
N TYR A 102 -0.83 3.18 -13.21
CA TYR A 102 -0.79 3.30 -11.76
C TYR A 102 -0.72 1.94 -11.08
N LYS A 103 -1.56 1.00 -11.51
CA LYS A 103 -1.59 -0.36 -10.98
C LYS A 103 -0.24 -1.05 -11.12
N GLN A 104 0.36 -0.98 -12.31
CA GLN A 104 1.66 -1.59 -12.56
C GLN A 104 2.75 -0.96 -11.70
N ALA A 105 2.73 0.36 -11.55
CA ALA A 105 3.71 1.05 -10.72
C ALA A 105 3.56 0.68 -9.25
N LYS A 106 2.32 0.56 -8.77
CA LYS A 106 2.06 0.17 -7.39
C LYS A 106 2.51 -1.25 -7.10
N VAL A 107 2.21 -2.19 -7.99
CA VAL A 107 2.65 -3.59 -7.85
C VAL A 107 4.17 -3.67 -7.83
N SER A 108 4.83 -3.00 -8.76
CA SER A 108 6.29 -2.99 -8.84
C SER A 108 6.92 -2.41 -7.56
N ARG A 109 6.37 -1.31 -7.06
CA ARG A 109 6.84 -0.69 -5.81
C ARG A 109 6.69 -1.63 -4.62
N LEU A 110 5.55 -2.31 -4.52
CA LEU A 110 5.30 -3.25 -3.44
C LEU A 110 6.25 -4.44 -3.49
N GLU A 111 6.47 -5.00 -4.66
CA GLU A 111 7.39 -6.13 -4.82
C GLU A 111 8.82 -5.74 -4.42
N GLU A 112 9.25 -4.55 -4.78
CA GLU A 112 10.55 -4.01 -4.39
C GLU A 112 10.65 -3.88 -2.88
N LEU A 113 9.65 -3.26 -2.24
CA LEU A 113 9.64 -3.06 -0.79
C LEU A 113 9.58 -4.36 -0.02
N ILE A 114 8.80 -5.32 -0.49
CA ILE A 114 8.73 -6.65 0.13
C ILE A 114 10.11 -7.31 0.10
N SER A 115 10.81 -7.23 -1.02
CA SER A 115 12.15 -7.77 -1.16
C SER A 115 13.13 -7.12 -0.17
N ILE A 116 13.06 -5.80 -0.02
CA ILE A 116 13.93 -5.05 0.88
C ILE A 116 13.69 -5.44 2.33
N TRP A 117 12.42 -5.56 2.74
CA TRP A 117 12.04 -5.73 4.13
C TRP A 117 11.83 -7.18 4.57
N SER A 118 11.82 -8.15 3.64
CA SER A 118 11.61 -9.56 3.98
C SER A 118 12.49 -10.07 5.12
N PRO A 119 13.78 -9.73 5.19
CA PRO A 119 14.61 -10.23 6.28
C PRO A 119 14.16 -9.78 7.67
N ALA A 120 13.45 -8.68 7.75
CA ALA A 120 13.02 -8.09 9.02
C ALA A 120 11.58 -8.45 9.41
N LEU A 121 10.85 -9.17 8.54
CA LEU A 121 9.44 -9.44 8.75
C LEU A 121 9.16 -10.93 8.98
N PRO A 122 8.14 -11.27 9.78
CA PRO A 122 7.73 -12.66 9.96
C PRO A 122 7.21 -13.26 8.65
N GLU A 123 7.39 -14.56 8.48
CA GLU A 123 6.92 -15.28 7.29
C GLU A 123 5.42 -15.09 7.05
N LYS A 124 4.62 -15.08 8.10
CA LYS A 124 3.18 -14.86 8.02
C LYS A 124 2.85 -13.53 7.35
N VAL A 125 3.59 -12.48 7.72
CA VAL A 125 3.40 -11.15 7.16
C VAL A 125 3.82 -11.13 5.69
N ILE A 126 4.96 -11.75 5.37
CA ILE A 126 5.47 -11.81 4.00
C ILE A 126 4.48 -12.53 3.08
N LYS A 127 3.92 -13.66 3.53
CA LYS A 127 2.90 -14.38 2.76
C LYS A 127 1.69 -13.52 2.49
N GLN A 128 1.24 -12.76 3.49
CA GLN A 128 0.07 -11.91 3.33
C GLN A 128 0.35 -10.73 2.40
N LEU A 129 1.56 -10.20 2.41
CA LEU A 129 1.97 -9.16 1.47
C LEU A 129 1.94 -9.67 0.04
N HIS A 130 2.42 -10.89 -0.21
CA HIS A 130 2.36 -11.49 -1.54
C HIS A 130 0.92 -11.74 -1.98
N LEU A 131 0.03 -12.14 -1.07
CA LEU A 131 -1.40 -12.27 -1.37
C LEU A 131 -2.01 -10.93 -1.74
N PHE A 132 -1.63 -9.86 -1.05
CA PHE A 132 -2.10 -8.52 -1.34
C PHE A 132 -1.66 -8.09 -2.75
N VAL A 133 -0.43 -8.36 -3.12
CA VAL A 133 0.07 -8.05 -4.47
C VAL A 133 -0.73 -8.82 -5.53
N SER A 134 -1.00 -10.11 -5.28
CA SER A 134 -1.82 -10.92 -6.19
C SER A 134 -3.22 -10.35 -6.33
N HIS A 135 -3.80 -9.87 -5.23
CA HIS A 135 -5.10 -9.23 -5.23
C HIS A 135 -5.12 -7.97 -6.10
N LEU A 136 -4.06 -7.15 -6.01
CA LEU A 136 -3.94 -5.96 -6.84
C LEU A 136 -3.81 -6.30 -8.32
N LYS A 137 -3.07 -7.36 -8.66
CA LYS A 137 -2.90 -7.78 -10.05
C LYS A 137 -4.21 -8.23 -10.68
N ALA A 138 -5.16 -8.66 -9.86
CA ALA A 138 -6.45 -9.16 -10.35
C ALA A 138 -7.45 -8.06 -10.71
N PHE A 139 -7.18 -6.81 -10.36
CA PHE A 139 -8.07 -5.69 -10.70
C PHE A 139 -7.95 -5.25 -12.13
#